data_ebfb5d3dc3addb919ce905453843d46d
#
_entry.id   ebfb5d3dc3addb919ce905453843d46d
#
_cell.length_a   1.000
_cell.length_b   1.000
_cell.length_c   1.000
_cell.angle_alpha   90.00
_cell.angle_beta   90.00
_cell.angle_gamma   90.00
#
_symmetry.space_group_name_H-M   'P 1'
#
loop_
_entity.id
_entity.type
_entity.pdbx_description
1 polymer ?
#
loop_
_entity_poly.entity_id
_entity_poly.type
_entity_poly.pdbx_seq_one_letter_code
_entity_poly.pdbx_strand_id
1 'polypeptide(L)'
;MMKKEIFVLLMVAAVLPAMALDLTWSKYNLNFSVPEGGFELLNTSVRYERQWEDMLLTVHLYTKDADSKKDIYLTTLQRKAADFNMYEVKKTKIKVKNFDTYAVEGIMPDGTRGLLVNLVSKKSELVVQIVVNYLFGNREAVEEVVKSFAENPDRKPNHETRKQKIQKRDQKDPKPTKDQLKEQQRQEKERQYQEKRRKGEIFDA
;
A
#
# COMPACT_ATOMS: atom_id res chain seq x y z
N MET A 1 -35.16 -10.22 -57.26
CA MET A 1 -34.98 -9.35 -56.12
C MET A 1 -34.49 -10.24 -54.95
N MET A 2 -33.18 -10.23 -54.68
CA MET A 2 -32.58 -11.01 -53.59
C MET A 2 -32.55 -10.13 -52.34
N LYS A 3 -33.24 -10.57 -51.29
CA LYS A 3 -33.20 -9.95 -49.96
C LYS A 3 -31.84 -10.27 -49.30
N LYS A 4 -31.00 -9.26 -49.10
CA LYS A 4 -29.77 -9.36 -48.31
C LYS A 4 -30.15 -9.41 -46.85
N GLU A 5 -30.07 -10.57 -46.22
CA GLU A 5 -30.15 -10.70 -44.78
C GLU A 5 -28.81 -10.23 -44.17
N ILE A 6 -28.86 -9.11 -43.49
CA ILE A 6 -27.73 -8.59 -42.71
C ILE A 6 -27.71 -9.35 -41.39
N PHE A 7 -26.78 -10.29 -41.27
CA PHE A 7 -26.48 -10.97 -40.00
C PHE A 7 -25.69 -10.00 -39.12
N VAL A 8 -26.38 -9.33 -38.19
CA VAL A 8 -25.72 -8.54 -37.13
C VAL A 8 -25.24 -9.55 -36.08
N LEU A 9 -23.95 -9.88 -36.14
CA LEU A 9 -23.30 -10.67 -35.13
C LEU A 9 -23.13 -9.78 -33.89
N LEU A 10 -24.04 -9.88 -32.95
CA LEU A 10 -23.97 -9.23 -31.63
C LEU A 10 -22.87 -9.95 -30.84
N MET A 11 -21.64 -9.45 -30.89
CA MET A 11 -20.60 -9.86 -29.93
C MET A 11 -21.00 -9.36 -28.55
N VAL A 12 -21.68 -10.20 -27.78
CA VAL A 12 -21.78 -10.03 -26.34
C VAL A 12 -20.41 -10.32 -25.78
N ALA A 13 -19.62 -9.26 -25.56
CA ALA A 13 -18.43 -9.34 -24.75
C ALA A 13 -18.91 -9.75 -23.34
N ALA A 14 -18.77 -11.03 -23.02
CA ALA A 14 -18.94 -11.52 -21.64
C ALA A 14 -17.86 -10.80 -20.81
N VAL A 15 -18.27 -9.76 -20.10
CA VAL A 15 -17.44 -9.15 -19.05
C VAL A 15 -17.33 -10.23 -17.98
N LEU A 16 -16.28 -11.04 -18.06
CA LEU A 16 -15.92 -11.95 -16.97
C LEU A 16 -15.74 -11.06 -15.73
N PRO A 17 -16.39 -11.36 -14.60
CA PRO A 17 -16.13 -10.64 -13.37
C PRO A 17 -14.63 -10.73 -13.12
N ALA A 18 -13.95 -9.60 -13.04
CA ALA A 18 -12.54 -9.57 -12.69
C ALA A 18 -12.43 -10.30 -11.37
N MET A 19 -11.73 -11.44 -11.34
CA MET A 19 -11.49 -12.17 -10.10
C MET A 19 -10.77 -11.21 -9.15
N ALA A 20 -11.18 -11.21 -7.89
CA ALA A 20 -10.65 -10.32 -6.89
C ALA A 20 -9.86 -11.12 -5.86
N LEU A 21 -8.68 -10.61 -5.49
CA LEU A 21 -7.89 -11.14 -4.40
C LEU A 21 -8.27 -10.43 -3.10
N ASP A 22 -8.81 -11.19 -2.15
CA ASP A 22 -9.15 -10.68 -0.83
C ASP A 22 -7.94 -10.66 0.09
N LEU A 23 -7.67 -9.50 0.64
CA LEU A 23 -6.55 -9.23 1.54
C LEU A 23 -7.07 -8.90 2.94
N THR A 24 -6.37 -9.41 3.95
CA THR A 24 -6.70 -9.16 5.36
C THR A 24 -5.48 -8.65 6.11
N TRP A 25 -5.60 -7.45 6.67
CA TRP A 25 -4.66 -6.93 7.67
C TRP A 25 -5.16 -7.24 9.08
N SER A 26 -4.80 -8.43 9.55
CA SER A 26 -5.28 -8.97 10.84
C SER A 26 -4.99 -8.07 12.03
N LYS A 27 -3.89 -7.31 12.03
CA LYS A 27 -3.52 -6.39 13.12
C LYS A 27 -4.55 -5.28 13.31
N TYR A 28 -5.21 -4.86 12.22
CA TYR A 28 -6.16 -3.73 12.21
C TYR A 28 -7.59 -4.18 11.92
N ASN A 29 -7.84 -5.48 11.79
CA ASN A 29 -9.12 -6.02 11.36
C ASN A 29 -9.65 -5.39 10.06
N LEU A 30 -8.75 -5.06 9.16
CA LEU A 30 -9.07 -4.42 7.90
C LEU A 30 -9.01 -5.45 6.77
N ASN A 31 -10.09 -5.54 6.01
CA ASN A 31 -10.17 -6.34 4.79
C ASN A 31 -10.33 -5.40 3.60
N PHE A 32 -9.77 -5.79 2.47
CA PHE A 32 -9.99 -5.13 1.18
C PHE A 32 -9.70 -6.09 0.04
N SER A 33 -10.25 -5.82 -1.12
CA SER A 33 -10.08 -6.65 -2.30
C SER A 33 -9.37 -5.86 -3.39
N VAL A 34 -8.49 -6.52 -4.14
CA VAL A 34 -7.79 -5.94 -5.29
C VAL A 34 -7.97 -6.85 -6.49
N PRO A 35 -7.88 -6.35 -7.73
CA PRO A 35 -7.89 -7.21 -8.91
C PRO A 35 -6.82 -8.29 -8.84
N GLU A 36 -7.11 -9.50 -9.32
CA GLU A 36 -6.09 -10.53 -9.46
C GLU A 36 -4.99 -10.12 -10.44
N GLY A 37 -3.86 -10.80 -10.37
CA GLY A 37 -2.68 -10.48 -11.17
C GLY A 37 -1.85 -9.34 -10.58
N GLY A 38 -1.00 -8.75 -11.42
CA GLY A 38 -0.03 -7.74 -10.98
C GLY A 38 1.06 -8.29 -10.06
N PHE A 39 1.97 -7.41 -9.66
CA PHE A 39 3.12 -7.73 -8.82
C PHE A 39 2.97 -7.03 -7.48
N GLU A 40 3.04 -7.78 -6.38
CA GLU A 40 3.13 -7.23 -5.03
C GLU A 40 4.55 -6.65 -4.85
N LEU A 41 4.62 -5.32 -4.66
CA LEU A 41 5.88 -4.61 -4.46
C LEU A 41 6.26 -4.53 -2.97
N LEU A 42 5.26 -4.38 -2.11
CA LEU A 42 5.46 -4.24 -0.68
C LEU A 42 4.23 -4.74 0.09
N ASN A 43 4.48 -5.51 1.15
CA ASN A 43 3.42 -5.96 2.06
C ASN A 43 3.96 -5.98 3.49
N THR A 44 3.71 -4.91 4.23
CA THR A 44 4.12 -4.74 5.62
C THR A 44 2.90 -4.60 6.53
N SER A 45 3.11 -4.49 7.82
CA SER A 45 2.01 -4.28 8.78
C SER A 45 1.31 -2.92 8.65
N VAL A 46 1.86 -1.95 7.90
CA VAL A 46 1.34 -0.58 7.78
C VAL A 46 1.32 -0.05 6.35
N ARG A 47 1.89 -0.78 5.41
CA ARG A 47 1.96 -0.36 4.01
C ARG A 47 1.81 -1.57 3.09
N TYR A 48 1.00 -1.40 2.05
CA TYR A 48 0.80 -2.34 0.96
C TYR A 48 0.98 -1.62 -0.37
N GLU A 49 1.70 -2.25 -1.30
CA GLU A 49 1.88 -1.73 -2.67
C GLU A 49 1.76 -2.87 -3.67
N ARG A 50 0.99 -2.63 -4.72
CA ARG A 50 0.83 -3.58 -5.82
C ARG A 50 0.72 -2.84 -7.14
N GLN A 51 1.39 -3.37 -8.16
CA GLN A 51 1.42 -2.81 -9.49
C GLN A 51 0.82 -3.78 -10.49
N TRP A 52 -0.04 -3.26 -11.34
CA TRP A 52 -0.52 -3.87 -12.57
C TRP A 52 0.05 -3.09 -13.75
N GLU A 53 -0.20 -3.54 -14.96
CA GLU A 53 0.24 -2.85 -16.17
C GLU A 53 -0.34 -1.41 -16.28
N ASP A 54 -1.57 -1.25 -15.82
CA ASP A 54 -2.40 -0.05 -15.98
C ASP A 54 -2.77 0.64 -14.63
N MET A 55 -2.27 0.12 -13.50
CA MET A 55 -2.58 0.64 -12.17
C MET A 55 -1.44 0.40 -11.17
N LEU A 56 -1.17 1.39 -10.33
CA LEU A 56 -0.34 1.27 -9.13
C LEU A 56 -1.18 1.65 -7.92
N LEU A 57 -1.33 0.73 -6.98
CA LEU A 57 -2.01 0.93 -5.71
C LEU A 57 -0.99 1.01 -4.57
N THR A 58 -1.09 2.05 -3.76
CA THR A 58 -0.38 2.19 -2.49
C THR A 58 -1.39 2.44 -1.38
N VAL A 59 -1.33 1.63 -0.32
CA VAL A 59 -2.17 1.76 0.87
C VAL A 59 -1.29 1.96 2.09
N HIS A 60 -1.57 3.00 2.86
CA HIS A 60 -0.90 3.29 4.13
C HIS A 60 -1.90 3.32 5.28
N LEU A 61 -1.50 2.80 6.43
CA LEU A 61 -2.28 2.85 7.66
C LEU A 61 -1.67 3.84 8.64
N TYR A 62 -2.53 4.69 9.19
CA TYR A 62 -2.19 5.65 10.24
C TYR A 62 -3.17 5.52 11.39
N THR A 63 -2.79 6.04 12.54
CA THR A 63 -3.70 6.25 13.67
C THR A 63 -4.23 7.68 13.61
N LYS A 64 -5.52 7.88 13.91
CA LYS A 64 -6.07 9.23 14.11
C LYS A 64 -5.27 9.95 15.17
N ASP A 65 -4.97 11.19 14.89
CA ASP A 65 -4.54 12.11 15.93
C ASP A 65 -5.79 12.62 16.67
N ALA A 66 -5.78 12.55 18.00
CA ALA A 66 -6.93 12.88 18.84
C ALA A 66 -7.46 14.30 18.60
N ASP A 67 -6.59 15.23 18.23
CA ASP A 67 -6.91 16.64 17.99
C ASP A 67 -7.21 16.93 16.51
N SER A 68 -7.24 15.92 15.66
CA SER A 68 -7.44 16.11 14.22
C SER A 68 -8.84 16.58 13.87
N LYS A 69 -8.96 17.83 13.42
CA LYS A 69 -10.19 18.35 12.81
C LYS A 69 -10.44 17.64 11.47
N LYS A 70 -11.73 17.46 11.11
CA LYS A 70 -12.12 16.78 9.86
C LYS A 70 -11.45 17.36 8.60
N ASP A 71 -11.21 18.66 8.58
CA ASP A 71 -10.61 19.34 7.42
C ASP A 71 -9.14 18.94 7.17
N ILE A 72 -8.44 18.43 8.19
CA ILE A 72 -7.04 18.03 8.04
C ILE A 72 -6.88 16.88 7.03
N TYR A 73 -7.83 15.95 6.99
CA TYR A 73 -7.76 14.80 6.08
C TYR A 73 -7.83 15.22 4.61
N LEU A 74 -8.67 16.20 4.29
CA LEU A 74 -8.75 16.74 2.94
C LEU A 74 -7.53 17.61 2.61
N THR A 75 -7.10 18.46 3.53
CA THR A 75 -5.92 19.32 3.36
C THR A 75 -4.65 18.48 3.15
N THR A 76 -4.52 17.37 3.87
CA THR A 76 -3.39 16.44 3.70
C THR A 76 -3.38 15.83 2.30
N LEU A 77 -4.55 15.45 1.76
CA LEU A 77 -4.64 14.93 0.39
C LEU A 77 -4.29 16.01 -0.66
N GLN A 78 -4.75 17.24 -0.47
CA GLN A 78 -4.43 18.35 -1.38
C GLN A 78 -2.92 18.65 -1.37
N ARG A 79 -2.28 18.63 -0.19
CA ARG A 79 -0.82 18.78 -0.08
C ARG A 79 -0.11 17.63 -0.80
N LYS A 80 -0.53 16.39 -0.58
CA LYS A 80 0.05 15.23 -1.24
C LYS A 80 -0.13 15.27 -2.76
N ALA A 81 -1.26 15.77 -3.25
CA ALA A 81 -1.47 16.01 -4.67
C ALA A 81 -0.48 17.05 -5.23
N ALA A 82 -0.21 18.11 -4.47
CA ALA A 82 0.82 19.10 -4.83
C ALA A 82 2.23 18.50 -4.81
N ASP A 83 2.56 17.68 -3.80
CA ASP A 83 3.85 16.97 -3.72
C ASP A 83 4.08 16.03 -4.92
N PHE A 84 3.02 15.45 -5.45
CA PHE A 84 3.05 14.65 -6.68
C PHE A 84 2.99 15.48 -7.97
N ASN A 85 2.97 16.81 -7.87
CA ASN A 85 2.79 17.73 -8.99
C ASN A 85 1.53 17.42 -9.83
N MET A 86 0.46 16.94 -9.18
CA MET A 86 -0.81 16.70 -9.85
C MET A 86 -1.45 18.01 -10.29
N TYR A 87 -2.08 18.02 -11.45
CA TYR A 87 -2.86 19.15 -11.96
C TYR A 87 -4.33 18.78 -12.18
N GLU A 88 -5.17 19.77 -12.39
CA GLU A 88 -6.64 19.61 -12.46
C GLU A 88 -7.23 18.88 -11.24
N VAL A 89 -6.66 19.14 -10.06
CA VAL A 89 -7.05 18.45 -8.81
C VAL A 89 -8.43 18.93 -8.37
N LYS A 90 -9.36 17.97 -8.22
CA LYS A 90 -10.73 18.24 -7.76
C LYS A 90 -11.13 17.27 -6.66
N LYS A 91 -12.01 17.74 -5.78
CA LYS A 91 -12.65 16.87 -4.79
C LYS A 91 -13.58 15.88 -5.48
N THR A 92 -13.52 14.61 -5.08
CA THR A 92 -14.42 13.58 -5.57
C THR A 92 -15.15 12.92 -4.39
N LYS A 93 -16.28 12.28 -4.64
CA LYS A 93 -17.09 11.63 -3.62
C LYS A 93 -17.11 10.13 -3.85
N ILE A 94 -16.59 9.40 -2.88
CA ILE A 94 -16.67 7.94 -2.82
C ILE A 94 -17.30 7.60 -1.47
N LYS A 95 -18.26 6.68 -1.45
CA LYS A 95 -18.90 6.23 -0.20
C LYS A 95 -18.35 4.86 0.17
N VAL A 96 -17.74 4.75 1.36
CA VAL A 96 -17.25 3.50 1.93
C VAL A 96 -17.98 3.26 3.25
N LYS A 97 -18.51 2.05 3.43
CA LYS A 97 -19.30 1.70 4.63
C LYS A 97 -18.41 1.80 5.89
N ASN A 98 -18.92 2.44 6.94
CA ASN A 98 -18.24 2.64 8.23
C ASN A 98 -17.03 3.59 8.21
N PHE A 99 -16.79 4.29 7.11
CA PHE A 99 -15.74 5.31 7.02
C PHE A 99 -16.31 6.68 6.67
N ASP A 100 -15.70 7.73 7.19
CA ASP A 100 -15.78 9.07 6.63
C ASP A 100 -14.72 9.15 5.53
N THR A 101 -15.14 9.46 4.31
CA THR A 101 -14.27 9.40 3.14
C THR A 101 -13.94 10.79 2.64
N TYR A 102 -12.68 11.07 2.46
CA TYR A 102 -12.13 12.27 1.84
C TYR A 102 -11.36 11.83 0.60
N ALA A 103 -11.62 12.45 -0.53
CA ALA A 103 -10.96 12.07 -1.77
C ALA A 103 -10.70 13.27 -2.68
N VAL A 104 -9.56 13.24 -3.36
CA VAL A 104 -9.20 14.14 -4.46
C VAL A 104 -8.72 13.31 -5.64
N GLU A 105 -9.01 13.80 -6.83
CA GLU A 105 -8.61 13.19 -8.09
C GLU A 105 -8.01 14.26 -9.00
N GLY A 106 -7.00 13.90 -9.77
CA GLY A 106 -6.33 14.79 -10.70
C GLY A 106 -5.53 14.03 -11.74
N ILE A 107 -4.70 14.76 -12.47
CA ILE A 107 -3.82 14.20 -13.50
C ILE A 107 -2.38 14.25 -12.98
N MET A 108 -1.66 13.14 -13.11
CA MET A 108 -0.26 13.03 -12.76
C MET A 108 0.61 13.64 -13.88
N PRO A 109 1.88 14.02 -13.60
CA PRO A 109 2.78 14.60 -14.61
C PRO A 109 3.01 13.74 -15.84
N ASP A 110 2.89 12.42 -15.71
CA ASP A 110 3.02 11.43 -16.78
C ASP A 110 1.72 11.26 -17.63
N GLY A 111 0.67 12.02 -17.31
CA GLY A 111 -0.63 11.96 -17.99
C GLY A 111 -1.58 10.89 -17.45
N THR A 112 -1.17 10.08 -16.49
CA THR A 112 -2.06 9.12 -15.84
C THR A 112 -3.01 9.83 -14.87
N ARG A 113 -4.05 9.14 -14.40
CA ARG A 113 -4.95 9.64 -13.36
C ARG A 113 -4.43 9.28 -11.97
N GLY A 114 -4.51 10.22 -11.05
CA GLY A 114 -4.23 10.01 -9.63
C GLY A 114 -5.49 10.15 -8.80
N LEU A 115 -5.81 9.14 -7.98
CA LEU A 115 -6.85 9.20 -6.96
C LEU A 115 -6.21 9.05 -5.59
N LEU A 116 -6.40 10.04 -4.72
CA LEU A 116 -5.94 10.04 -3.35
C LEU A 116 -7.14 10.02 -2.41
N VAL A 117 -7.17 9.07 -1.48
CA VAL A 117 -8.30 8.88 -0.56
C VAL A 117 -7.80 8.72 0.87
N ASN A 118 -8.47 9.36 1.82
CA ASN A 118 -8.39 9.04 3.23
C ASN A 118 -9.73 8.44 3.68
N LEU A 119 -9.69 7.21 4.17
CA LEU A 119 -10.80 6.54 4.85
C LEU A 119 -10.57 6.66 6.35
N VAL A 120 -11.42 7.41 7.03
CA VAL A 120 -11.33 7.63 8.48
C VAL A 120 -12.38 6.75 9.15
N SER A 121 -11.96 5.75 9.90
CA SER A 121 -12.89 4.82 10.55
C SER A 121 -13.85 5.55 11.49
N LYS A 122 -15.12 5.15 11.51
CA LYS A 122 -16.13 5.62 12.47
C LYS A 122 -16.11 4.82 13.76
N LYS A 123 -15.40 3.69 13.79
CA LYS A 123 -15.42 2.73 14.89
C LYS A 123 -14.11 2.64 15.65
N SER A 124 -13.02 2.97 15.00
CA SER A 124 -11.66 2.87 15.56
C SER A 124 -10.86 4.14 15.29
N GLU A 125 -9.63 4.18 15.75
CA GLU A 125 -8.67 5.26 15.47
C GLU A 125 -7.94 5.06 14.13
N LEU A 126 -8.42 4.15 13.28
CA LEU A 126 -7.75 3.83 12.04
C LEU A 126 -8.03 4.87 10.96
N VAL A 127 -6.98 5.26 10.26
CA VAL A 127 -7.02 6.00 9.01
C VAL A 127 -6.32 5.20 7.94
N VAL A 128 -7.00 4.95 6.82
CA VAL A 128 -6.44 4.29 5.65
C VAL A 128 -6.23 5.33 4.58
N GLN A 129 -4.99 5.58 4.21
CA GLN A 129 -4.66 6.42 3.06
C GLN A 129 -4.40 5.55 1.85
N ILE A 130 -5.13 5.80 0.79
CA ILE A 130 -5.04 5.08 -0.47
C ILE A 130 -4.56 6.06 -1.54
N VAL A 131 -3.55 5.67 -2.29
CA VAL A 131 -3.06 6.38 -3.46
C VAL A 131 -3.13 5.40 -4.63
N VAL A 132 -3.88 5.76 -5.65
CA VAL A 132 -3.96 4.98 -6.88
C VAL A 132 -3.56 5.84 -8.05
N ASN A 133 -2.58 5.34 -8.81
CA ASN A 133 -2.23 5.88 -10.11
C ASN A 133 -2.74 4.90 -11.17
N TYR A 134 -3.49 5.36 -12.18
CA TYR A 134 -4.17 4.49 -13.12
C TYR A 134 -4.35 5.12 -14.49
N LEU A 135 -4.46 4.28 -15.54
CA LEU A 135 -4.74 4.72 -16.88
C LEU A 135 -6.21 5.14 -17.06
N PHE A 136 -6.44 6.03 -17.99
CA PHE A 136 -7.79 6.46 -18.36
C PHE A 136 -8.66 5.24 -18.72
N GLY A 137 -9.87 5.17 -18.15
CA GLY A 137 -10.79 4.04 -18.37
C GLY A 137 -10.93 3.09 -17.18
N ASN A 138 -9.96 3.05 -16.26
CA ASN A 138 -9.97 2.14 -15.11
C ASN A 138 -10.63 2.73 -13.84
N ARG A 139 -11.34 3.85 -13.99
CA ARG A 139 -11.94 4.57 -12.85
C ARG A 139 -12.89 3.71 -12.02
N GLU A 140 -13.69 2.87 -12.66
CA GLU A 140 -14.63 1.98 -11.98
C GLU A 140 -13.89 0.91 -11.15
N ALA A 141 -12.89 0.25 -11.73
CA ALA A 141 -12.08 -0.74 -11.02
C ALA A 141 -11.38 -0.14 -9.79
N VAL A 142 -10.83 1.06 -9.94
CA VAL A 142 -10.21 1.80 -8.82
C VAL A 142 -11.23 2.13 -7.73
N GLU A 143 -12.43 2.54 -8.11
CA GLU A 143 -13.50 2.85 -7.16
C GLU A 143 -13.98 1.59 -6.42
N GLU A 144 -14.06 0.46 -7.08
CA GLU A 144 -14.40 -0.83 -6.47
C GLU A 144 -13.33 -1.26 -5.46
N VAL A 145 -12.04 -1.09 -5.77
CA VAL A 145 -10.96 -1.31 -4.79
C VAL A 145 -11.16 -0.43 -3.56
N VAL A 146 -11.42 0.86 -3.72
CA VAL A 146 -11.65 1.77 -2.59
C VAL A 146 -12.89 1.39 -1.79
N LYS A 147 -13.99 0.99 -2.45
CA LYS A 147 -15.24 0.57 -1.80
C LYS A 147 -15.13 -0.76 -1.05
N SER A 148 -14.18 -1.61 -1.43
CA SER A 148 -13.99 -2.92 -0.82
C SER A 148 -13.42 -2.85 0.60
N PHE A 149 -12.86 -1.71 1.02
CA PHE A 149 -12.30 -1.56 2.36
C PHE A 149 -13.39 -1.70 3.44
N ALA A 150 -13.18 -2.65 4.35
CA ALA A 150 -14.10 -2.94 5.43
C ALA A 150 -13.34 -3.31 6.71
N GLU A 151 -13.76 -2.74 7.84
CA GLU A 151 -13.35 -3.23 9.16
C GLU A 151 -14.18 -4.47 9.51
N ASN A 152 -13.52 -5.55 9.91
CA ASN A 152 -14.18 -6.76 10.39
C ASN A 152 -14.50 -6.60 11.88
N PRO A 153 -15.77 -6.39 12.28
CA PRO A 153 -16.14 -6.12 13.67
C PRO A 153 -15.96 -7.32 14.60
N ASP A 154 -15.97 -8.54 14.05
CA ASP A 154 -16.02 -9.78 14.85
C ASP A 154 -14.61 -10.29 15.24
N ARG A 155 -13.58 -9.75 14.65
CA ARG A 155 -12.20 -10.14 14.95
C ARG A 155 -11.59 -9.17 15.95
N LYS A 156 -11.33 -9.61 17.18
CA LYS A 156 -10.56 -8.81 18.14
C LYS A 156 -9.19 -8.49 17.53
N PRO A 157 -8.74 -7.23 17.59
CA PRO A 157 -7.40 -6.86 17.10
C PRO A 157 -6.36 -7.78 17.76
N ASN A 158 -5.53 -8.37 16.95
CA ASN A 158 -4.44 -9.20 17.47
C ASN A 158 -3.36 -8.26 18.03
N HIS A 159 -3.60 -7.75 19.22
CA HIS A 159 -2.60 -7.01 19.99
C HIS A 159 -1.54 -8.00 20.48
N GLU A 160 -0.70 -8.48 19.58
CA GLU A 160 0.61 -8.98 20.00
C GLU A 160 1.34 -7.78 20.60
N THR A 161 1.21 -7.66 21.89
CA THR A 161 1.88 -6.62 22.64
C THR A 161 3.37 -6.67 22.31
N ARG A 162 3.96 -5.53 22.03
CA ARG A 162 5.40 -5.33 21.76
C ARG A 162 6.29 -6.12 22.73
N LYS A 163 5.79 -6.42 23.94
CA LYS A 163 6.40 -7.28 24.97
C LYS A 163 6.54 -8.75 24.54
N GLN A 164 5.54 -9.34 23.86
CA GLN A 164 5.64 -10.74 23.41
C GLN A 164 6.58 -10.91 22.21
N LYS A 165 6.73 -9.89 21.38
CA LYS A 165 7.66 -9.91 20.25
C LYS A 165 9.11 -9.77 20.70
N ILE A 166 9.36 -9.03 21.78
CA ILE A 166 10.68 -8.92 22.41
C ILE A 166 11.04 -10.25 23.08
N GLN A 167 10.13 -10.86 23.85
CA GLN A 167 10.38 -12.17 24.46
C GLN A 167 10.59 -13.30 23.44
N LYS A 168 9.89 -13.29 22.30
CA LYS A 168 10.11 -14.28 21.22
C LYS A 168 11.42 -14.03 20.47
N ARG A 169 11.91 -12.79 20.36
CA ARG A 169 13.24 -12.48 19.81
C ARG A 169 14.36 -12.96 20.72
N ASP A 170 14.23 -12.69 22.01
CA ASP A 170 15.22 -13.10 23.02
C ASP A 170 15.33 -14.63 23.19
N GLN A 171 14.28 -15.39 22.78
CA GLN A 171 14.30 -16.86 22.78
C GLN A 171 14.78 -17.48 21.46
N LYS A 172 14.85 -16.72 20.36
CA LYS A 172 15.15 -17.28 19.03
C LYS A 172 16.62 -17.10 18.59
N ASP A 173 17.31 -16.13 19.15
CA ASP A 173 18.72 -15.91 18.87
C ASP A 173 19.53 -16.16 20.16
N PRO A 174 20.19 -17.31 20.29
CA PRO A 174 21.10 -17.53 21.39
C PRO A 174 22.20 -16.46 21.33
N LYS A 175 22.42 -15.79 22.47
CA LYS A 175 23.50 -14.81 22.57
C LYS A 175 24.79 -15.44 22.04
N PRO A 176 25.50 -14.76 21.13
CA PRO A 176 26.73 -15.30 20.58
C PRO A 176 27.70 -15.66 21.73
N THR A 177 28.26 -16.85 21.64
CA THR A 177 29.28 -17.30 22.60
C THR A 177 30.50 -16.39 22.54
N LYS A 178 31.31 -16.35 23.64
CA LYS A 178 32.54 -15.54 23.66
C LYS A 178 33.44 -15.83 22.45
N ASP A 179 33.44 -17.06 21.97
CA ASP A 179 34.26 -17.44 20.81
C ASP A 179 33.67 -16.93 19.48
N GLN A 180 32.35 -16.94 19.34
CA GLN A 180 31.67 -16.31 18.19
C GLN A 180 31.87 -14.80 18.15
N LEU A 181 31.87 -14.14 19.32
CA LEU A 181 32.12 -12.70 19.40
C LEU A 181 33.58 -12.35 19.01
N LYS A 182 34.54 -13.18 19.42
CA LYS A 182 35.96 -13.00 19.03
C LYS A 182 36.17 -13.22 17.53
N GLU A 183 35.50 -14.22 16.97
CA GLU A 183 35.59 -14.49 15.54
C GLU A 183 34.94 -13.38 14.69
N GLN A 184 33.81 -12.83 15.11
CA GLN A 184 33.19 -11.66 14.48
C GLN A 184 34.11 -10.42 14.53
N GLN A 185 34.78 -10.17 15.67
CA GLN A 185 35.73 -9.06 15.78
C GLN A 185 36.96 -9.25 14.92
N ARG A 186 37.41 -10.49 14.74
CA ARG A 186 38.54 -10.82 13.86
C ARG A 186 38.17 -10.62 12.40
N GLN A 187 37.00 -11.08 11.96
CA GLN A 187 36.51 -10.87 10.59
C GLN A 187 36.24 -9.40 10.28
N GLU A 188 35.80 -8.61 11.25
CA GLU A 188 35.58 -7.18 11.08
C GLU A 188 36.92 -6.43 10.91
N LYS A 189 37.95 -6.76 11.71
CA LYS A 189 39.31 -6.22 11.55
C LYS A 189 39.93 -6.59 10.21
N GLU A 190 39.73 -7.81 9.76
CA GLU A 190 40.20 -8.30 8.46
C GLU A 190 39.54 -7.50 7.31
N ARG A 191 38.21 -7.28 7.38
CA ARG A 191 37.48 -6.45 6.42
C ARG A 191 37.98 -5.02 6.37
N GLN A 192 38.22 -4.40 7.53
CA GLN A 192 38.74 -3.04 7.63
C GLN A 192 40.17 -2.96 7.07
N TYR A 193 41.00 -3.97 7.30
CA TYR A 193 42.35 -4.05 6.73
C TYR A 193 42.30 -4.16 5.20
N GLN A 194 41.48 -5.03 4.66
CA GLN A 194 41.32 -5.20 3.21
C GLN A 194 40.75 -3.92 2.56
N GLU A 195 39.84 -3.24 3.24
CA GLU A 195 39.30 -1.95 2.73
C GLU A 195 40.36 -0.84 2.70
N LYS A 196 41.18 -0.74 3.76
CA LYS A 196 42.29 0.22 3.79
C LYS A 196 43.34 -0.09 2.73
N ARG A 197 43.66 -1.36 2.52
CA ARG A 197 44.57 -1.82 1.44
C ARG A 197 44.01 -1.44 0.06
N ARG A 198 42.71 -1.64 -0.14
CA ARG A 198 42.04 -1.28 -1.41
C ARG A 198 41.99 0.21 -1.68
N LYS A 199 41.97 1.05 -0.63
CA LYS A 199 42.03 2.49 -0.70
C LYS A 199 43.47 3.02 -0.83
N GLY A 200 44.50 2.17 -0.80
CA GLY A 200 45.88 2.56 -0.87
C GLY A 200 46.44 3.28 0.39
N GLU A 201 45.72 3.13 1.52
CA GLU A 201 46.11 3.73 2.81
C GLU A 201 47.17 2.90 3.55
N ILE A 202 47.41 1.65 3.12
CA ILE A 202 48.42 0.75 3.68
C ILE A 202 49.16 0.08 2.51
N PHE A 203 50.48 0.23 2.47
CA PHE A 203 51.37 -0.49 1.57
C PHE A 203 52.08 -1.60 2.36
N ASP A 204 52.15 -2.80 1.78
CA ASP A 204 52.94 -3.89 2.36
C ASP A 204 54.43 -3.48 2.18
N ALA A 205 55.15 -3.38 3.29
CA ALA A 205 56.59 -3.15 3.34
C ALA A 205 57.36 -4.48 3.20
#